data_cdcb294af80df76525a0871a57be5a31
#
_entry.id   cdcb294af80df76525a0871a57be5a31
#
_cell.length_a   1.000
_cell.length_b   1.000
_cell.length_c   1.000
_cell.angle_alpha   90.00
_cell.angle_beta   90.00
_cell.angle_gamma   90.00
#
_symmetry.space_group_name_H-M   'P 1'
#
loop_
_entity.id
_entity.type
_entity.pdbx_description
1 polymer ?
#
loop_
_entity_poly.entity_id
_entity_poly.type
_entity_poly.pdbx_seq_one_letter_code
_entity_poly.pdbx_strand_id
1 'polypeptide(L)'
;MLAFVFRRVLQSVVVLFVMSLIVFSMINLVGDPVDMLVNPESLPDEIERVRRDFGLDQPAYVQYWKFLTGALSGDLGNSFVFGRPALSLIVERFPATLELATFALIIAIMIGLPLGIYAGLNPSGWGTRIIMGSSILGISIPTFWLGLMMIIVFSVLLGWLPVSGRGEIGSFLGIESSVFTLDGLRHIIMPATNLALFKIAMVIRLTRAGTEEVMRLDFIKFARARGLSPRRIVRFHLLPNILIPIITVLAIEFGTLIAFATVTESIFAWPGLGKLVIDAIINLDRPIVVAYLLFVVTLFLILNLVVDIIYAVLDPRVRLGGSEK
;
A
#
# COMPACT_ATOMS: atom_id res chain seq x y z
N MET A 1 20.90 16.80 9.39
CA MET A 1 19.48 16.43 9.34
C MET A 1 18.64 17.41 8.52
N LEU A 2 18.61 18.71 8.85
CA LEU A 2 17.80 19.69 8.11
C LEU A 2 18.10 19.70 6.60
N ALA A 3 19.36 19.72 6.18
CA ALA A 3 19.73 19.67 4.76
C ALA A 3 19.28 18.37 4.06
N PHE A 4 19.32 17.23 4.74
CA PHE A 4 18.84 15.96 4.23
C PHE A 4 17.31 15.99 4.01
N VAL A 5 16.56 16.42 5.04
CA VAL A 5 15.09 16.55 4.94
C VAL A 5 14.71 17.55 3.84
N PHE A 6 15.37 18.69 3.78
CA PHE A 6 15.12 19.69 2.74
C PHE A 6 15.34 19.12 1.33
N ARG A 7 16.44 18.40 1.10
CA ARG A 7 16.73 17.75 -0.19
C ARG A 7 15.66 16.70 -0.55
N ARG A 8 15.19 15.92 0.43
CA ARG A 8 14.12 14.93 0.23
C ARG A 8 12.79 15.57 -0.09
N VAL A 9 12.43 16.66 0.61
CA VAL A 9 11.20 17.42 0.32
C VAL A 9 11.28 18.01 -1.09
N LEU A 10 12.42 18.59 -1.48
CA LEU A 10 12.60 19.14 -2.82
C LEU A 10 12.46 18.05 -3.90
N GLN A 11 13.04 16.87 -3.68
CA GLN A 11 12.87 15.72 -4.57
C GLN A 11 11.40 15.30 -4.68
N SER A 12 10.68 15.27 -3.56
CA SER A 12 9.25 14.94 -3.53
C SER A 12 8.40 15.93 -4.32
N VAL A 13 8.72 17.24 -4.19
CA VAL A 13 8.04 18.28 -4.97
C VAL A 13 8.27 18.09 -6.47
N VAL A 14 9.52 17.79 -6.89
CA VAL A 14 9.82 17.52 -8.30
C VAL A 14 9.05 16.30 -8.81
N VAL A 15 9.00 15.21 -8.03
CA VAL A 15 8.23 14.00 -8.40
C VAL A 15 6.75 14.32 -8.52
N LEU A 16 6.16 15.06 -7.57
CA LEU A 16 4.75 15.48 -7.64
C LEU A 16 4.46 16.35 -8.86
N PHE A 17 5.36 17.26 -9.19
CA PHE A 17 5.24 18.10 -10.38
C PHE A 17 5.28 17.27 -11.66
N VAL A 18 6.23 16.35 -11.80
CA VAL A 18 6.32 15.45 -12.96
C VAL A 18 5.08 14.55 -13.05
N MET A 19 4.63 14.00 -11.91
CA MET A 19 3.42 13.17 -11.88
C MET A 19 2.16 13.96 -12.25
N SER A 20 2.04 15.22 -11.82
CA SER A 20 0.92 16.08 -12.20
C SER A 20 0.88 16.33 -13.72
N LEU A 21 2.05 16.50 -14.35
CA LEU A 21 2.17 16.62 -15.81
C LEU A 21 1.75 15.33 -16.52
N ILE A 22 2.21 14.17 -16.02
CA ILE A 22 1.86 12.87 -16.60
C ILE A 22 0.35 12.63 -16.49
N VAL A 23 -0.21 12.83 -15.30
CA VAL A 23 -1.65 12.63 -15.04
C VAL A 23 -2.49 13.56 -15.91
N PHE A 24 -2.13 14.85 -15.98
CA PHE A 24 -2.79 15.81 -16.86
C PHE A 24 -2.72 15.40 -18.34
N SER A 25 -1.54 14.96 -18.80
CA SER A 25 -1.37 14.51 -20.19
C SER A 25 -2.19 13.26 -20.50
N MET A 26 -2.27 12.31 -19.56
CA MET A 26 -3.08 11.10 -19.71
C MET A 26 -4.57 11.40 -19.83
N ILE A 27 -5.08 12.38 -19.10
CA ILE A 27 -6.50 12.79 -19.18
C ILE A 27 -6.86 13.22 -20.62
N ASN A 28 -5.96 13.96 -21.26
CA ASN A 28 -6.17 14.47 -22.62
C ASN A 28 -5.95 13.39 -23.70
N LEU A 29 -5.22 12.31 -23.41
CA LEU A 29 -4.99 11.21 -24.34
C LEU A 29 -6.11 10.16 -24.35
N VAL A 30 -6.87 10.00 -23.26
CA VAL A 30 -7.90 8.95 -23.09
C VAL A 30 -9.25 9.33 -23.74
N GLY A 31 -9.31 10.43 -24.51
CA GLY A 31 -10.52 10.89 -25.21
C GLY A 31 -10.94 12.31 -24.81
N ASP A 32 -11.95 12.86 -25.43
CA ASP A 32 -12.47 14.20 -25.11
C ASP A 32 -13.35 14.13 -23.83
N PRO A 33 -13.08 14.91 -22.76
CA PRO A 33 -13.97 14.99 -21.61
C PRO A 33 -15.42 15.36 -21.94
N VAL A 34 -15.61 16.11 -23.03
CA VAL A 34 -16.92 16.55 -23.48
C VAL A 34 -17.81 15.39 -23.88
N ASP A 35 -17.27 14.34 -24.52
CA ASP A 35 -18.02 13.17 -24.97
C ASP A 35 -18.73 12.41 -23.84
N MET A 36 -18.32 12.65 -22.59
CA MET A 36 -18.92 12.05 -21.39
C MET A 36 -19.90 12.96 -20.67
N LEU A 37 -19.77 14.26 -20.89
CA LEU A 37 -20.59 15.29 -20.24
C LEU A 37 -21.84 15.62 -21.04
N VAL A 38 -21.86 15.21 -22.30
CA VAL A 38 -22.92 15.57 -23.26
C VAL A 38 -23.54 14.29 -23.80
N ASN A 39 -24.87 14.33 -24.04
CA ASN A 39 -25.56 13.21 -24.66
C ASN A 39 -25.02 13.02 -26.12
N PRO A 40 -24.84 11.79 -26.63
CA PRO A 40 -24.43 11.56 -28.03
C PRO A 40 -25.28 12.23 -29.07
N GLU A 41 -26.52 12.58 -28.71
CA GLU A 41 -27.51 13.27 -29.60
C GLU A 41 -27.54 14.80 -29.39
N SER A 42 -26.65 15.36 -28.56
CA SER A 42 -26.64 16.80 -28.28
C SER A 42 -26.29 17.65 -29.51
N LEU A 43 -26.88 18.84 -29.58
CA LEU A 43 -26.61 19.78 -30.66
C LEU A 43 -25.14 20.30 -30.57
N PRO A 44 -24.50 20.60 -31.72
CA PRO A 44 -23.14 21.15 -31.77
C PRO A 44 -22.91 22.37 -30.87
N ASP A 45 -23.91 23.23 -30.77
CA ASP A 45 -23.90 24.44 -29.93
C ASP A 45 -23.84 24.12 -28.41
N GLU A 46 -24.44 23.00 -28.02
CA GLU A 46 -24.42 22.52 -26.62
C GLU A 46 -23.06 21.95 -26.28
N ILE A 47 -22.47 21.15 -27.17
CA ILE A 47 -21.12 20.62 -27.08
C ILE A 47 -20.10 21.75 -26.91
N GLU A 48 -20.21 22.81 -27.75
CA GLU A 48 -19.31 23.96 -27.67
C GLU A 48 -19.51 24.79 -26.39
N ARG A 49 -20.72 24.89 -25.84
CA ARG A 49 -20.97 25.54 -24.54
C ARG A 49 -20.27 24.77 -23.43
N VAL A 50 -20.48 23.45 -23.34
CA VAL A 50 -19.83 22.60 -22.34
C VAL A 50 -18.30 22.70 -22.47
N ARG A 51 -17.76 22.69 -23.67
CA ARG A 51 -16.32 22.86 -23.92
C ARG A 51 -15.79 24.17 -23.36
N ARG A 52 -16.52 25.29 -23.55
CA ARG A 52 -16.16 26.60 -23.01
C ARG A 52 -16.32 26.69 -21.51
N ASP A 53 -17.40 26.14 -20.95
CA ASP A 53 -17.69 26.17 -19.51
C ASP A 53 -16.61 25.42 -18.70
N PHE A 54 -16.07 24.34 -19.26
CA PHE A 54 -14.98 23.59 -18.66
C PHE A 54 -13.57 24.12 -19.07
N GLY A 55 -13.51 25.12 -19.95
CA GLY A 55 -12.26 25.74 -20.43
C GLY A 55 -11.39 24.81 -21.26
N LEU A 56 -12.01 23.81 -21.90
CA LEU A 56 -11.34 22.83 -22.78
C LEU A 56 -11.01 23.41 -24.16
N ASP A 57 -11.51 24.59 -24.47
CA ASP A 57 -11.17 25.42 -25.62
C ASP A 57 -9.85 26.18 -25.46
N GLN A 58 -9.31 26.23 -24.23
CA GLN A 58 -8.10 26.99 -23.93
C GLN A 58 -6.83 26.21 -24.29
N PRO A 59 -5.69 26.91 -24.53
CA PRO A 59 -4.41 26.24 -24.74
C PRO A 59 -4.02 25.30 -23.59
N ALA A 60 -3.40 24.16 -23.87
CA ALA A 60 -3.07 23.10 -22.91
C ALA A 60 -2.30 23.62 -21.68
N TYR A 61 -1.42 24.62 -21.83
CA TYR A 61 -0.69 25.21 -20.71
C TYR A 61 -1.59 25.98 -19.73
N VAL A 62 -2.69 26.58 -20.24
CA VAL A 62 -3.67 27.28 -19.39
C VAL A 62 -4.54 26.25 -18.65
N GLN A 63 -4.96 25.19 -19.32
CA GLN A 63 -5.68 24.09 -18.72
C GLN A 63 -4.84 23.44 -17.61
N TYR A 64 -3.55 23.15 -17.90
CA TYR A 64 -2.63 22.61 -16.92
C TYR A 64 -2.46 23.53 -15.69
N TRP A 65 -2.31 24.84 -15.91
CA TRP A 65 -2.17 25.79 -14.82
C TRP A 65 -3.41 25.82 -13.91
N LYS A 66 -4.61 25.81 -14.51
CA LYS A 66 -5.86 25.71 -13.76
C LYS A 66 -5.94 24.40 -12.96
N PHE A 67 -5.59 23.29 -13.59
CA PHE A 67 -5.52 21.98 -12.93
C PHE A 67 -4.54 22.01 -11.74
N LEU A 68 -3.35 22.53 -11.93
CA LEU A 68 -2.32 22.60 -10.88
C LEU A 68 -2.75 23.47 -9.71
N THR A 69 -3.31 24.64 -9.98
CA THR A 69 -3.82 25.54 -8.92
C THR A 69 -5.01 24.93 -8.19
N GLY A 70 -5.91 24.28 -8.90
CA GLY A 70 -7.01 23.50 -8.32
C GLY A 70 -6.51 22.39 -7.41
N ALA A 71 -5.56 21.57 -7.90
CA ALA A 71 -4.97 20.49 -7.12
C ALA A 71 -4.30 20.99 -5.83
N LEU A 72 -3.57 22.13 -5.89
CA LEU A 72 -2.96 22.74 -4.72
C LEU A 72 -3.96 23.28 -3.70
N SER A 73 -5.16 23.67 -4.14
CA SER A 73 -6.27 24.09 -3.25
C SER A 73 -7.16 22.93 -2.79
N GLY A 74 -6.86 21.69 -3.22
CA GLY A 74 -7.65 20.52 -2.89
C GLY A 74 -8.87 20.29 -3.81
N ASP A 75 -9.01 21.09 -4.87
CA ASP A 75 -10.04 20.89 -5.88
C ASP A 75 -9.47 20.05 -7.03
N LEU A 76 -9.84 18.76 -7.03
CA LEU A 76 -9.50 17.79 -8.07
C LEU A 76 -10.70 17.47 -8.98
N GLY A 77 -11.72 18.34 -8.95
CA GLY A 77 -12.95 18.18 -9.68
C GLY A 77 -13.98 17.29 -8.97
N ASN A 78 -15.19 17.27 -9.54
CA ASN A 78 -16.29 16.45 -9.05
C ASN A 78 -16.39 15.15 -9.83
N SER A 79 -16.62 14.05 -9.12
CA SER A 79 -16.95 12.76 -9.71
C SER A 79 -18.15 12.86 -10.64
N PHE A 80 -18.06 12.30 -11.82
CA PHE A 80 -19.17 12.26 -12.78
C PHE A 80 -20.25 11.27 -12.36
N VAL A 81 -19.86 10.21 -11.63
CA VAL A 81 -20.77 9.16 -11.15
C VAL A 81 -21.48 9.56 -9.86
N PHE A 82 -20.73 10.12 -8.90
CA PHE A 82 -21.24 10.42 -7.55
C PHE A 82 -21.68 11.87 -7.38
N GLY A 83 -21.35 12.80 -8.29
CA GLY A 83 -21.66 14.23 -8.18
C GLY A 83 -21.04 14.95 -6.98
N ARG A 84 -19.99 14.36 -6.35
CA ARG A 84 -19.32 14.86 -5.15
C ARG A 84 -17.84 15.14 -5.45
N PRO A 85 -17.15 16.01 -4.67
CA PRO A 85 -15.73 16.26 -4.85
C PRO A 85 -14.93 14.96 -4.79
N ALA A 86 -14.07 14.72 -5.80
CA ALA A 86 -13.27 13.50 -5.92
C ALA A 86 -12.37 13.28 -4.71
N LEU A 87 -11.72 14.35 -4.20
CA LEU A 87 -10.87 14.26 -3.02
C LEU A 87 -11.65 13.80 -1.77
N SER A 88 -12.90 14.24 -1.59
CA SER A 88 -13.72 13.81 -0.45
C SER A 88 -14.01 12.31 -0.48
N LEU A 89 -14.28 11.76 -1.66
CA LEU A 89 -14.49 10.32 -1.85
C LEU A 89 -13.21 9.52 -1.59
N ILE A 90 -12.05 10.03 -2.01
CA ILE A 90 -10.74 9.43 -1.72
C ILE A 90 -10.50 9.37 -0.20
N VAL A 91 -10.69 10.49 0.50
CA VAL A 91 -10.46 10.56 1.95
C VAL A 91 -11.44 9.67 2.72
N GLU A 92 -12.69 9.57 2.28
CA GLU A 92 -13.72 8.69 2.88
C GLU A 92 -13.36 7.20 2.74
N ARG A 93 -12.74 6.79 1.61
CA ARG A 93 -12.39 5.40 1.32
C ARG A 93 -11.02 4.98 1.84
N PHE A 94 -10.13 5.94 2.06
CA PHE A 94 -8.75 5.68 2.50
C PHE A 94 -8.63 4.87 3.81
N PRO A 95 -9.42 5.12 4.86
CA PRO A 95 -9.35 4.33 6.10
C PRO A 95 -9.57 2.83 5.89
N ALA A 96 -10.45 2.43 4.96
CA ALA A 96 -10.69 1.03 4.67
C ALA A 96 -9.48 0.35 4.03
N THR A 97 -8.79 1.01 3.09
CA THR A 97 -7.54 0.51 2.51
C THR A 97 -6.42 0.44 3.54
N LEU A 98 -6.31 1.47 4.39
CA LEU A 98 -5.31 1.52 5.46
C LEU A 98 -5.49 0.38 6.47
N GLU A 99 -6.73 0.11 6.85
CA GLU A 99 -7.11 -1.00 7.72
C GLU A 99 -6.71 -2.34 7.13
N LEU A 100 -7.08 -2.59 5.87
CA LEU A 100 -6.73 -3.83 5.16
C LEU A 100 -5.22 -4.02 5.04
N ALA A 101 -4.48 -2.99 4.64
CA ALA A 101 -3.03 -3.02 4.50
C ALA A 101 -2.33 -3.26 5.85
N THR A 102 -2.82 -2.62 6.91
CA THR A 102 -2.29 -2.77 8.27
C THR A 102 -2.50 -4.20 8.77
N PHE A 103 -3.70 -4.75 8.59
CA PHE A 103 -4.01 -6.11 9.02
C PHE A 103 -3.20 -7.15 8.22
N ALA A 104 -3.04 -6.95 6.92
CA ALA A 104 -2.19 -7.78 6.07
C ALA A 104 -0.72 -7.75 6.52
N LEU A 105 -0.19 -6.58 6.88
CA LEU A 105 1.17 -6.44 7.39
C LEU A 105 1.35 -7.14 8.74
N ILE A 106 0.39 -7.00 9.65
CA ILE A 106 0.39 -7.70 10.95
C ILE A 106 0.43 -9.21 10.73
N ILE A 107 -0.43 -9.77 9.86
CA ILE A 107 -0.44 -11.20 9.52
C ILE A 107 0.94 -11.61 8.96
N ALA A 108 1.50 -10.81 8.05
CA ALA A 108 2.80 -11.11 7.45
C ALA A 108 3.93 -11.15 8.49
N ILE A 109 3.93 -10.24 9.47
CA ILE A 109 4.90 -10.22 10.56
C ILE A 109 4.68 -11.40 11.51
N MET A 110 3.43 -11.62 11.94
CA MET A 110 3.11 -12.67 12.92
C MET A 110 3.45 -14.08 12.43
N ILE A 111 3.34 -14.32 11.12
CA ILE A 111 3.66 -15.61 10.50
C ILE A 111 5.12 -15.62 10.02
N GLY A 112 5.52 -14.58 9.30
CA GLY A 112 6.81 -14.56 8.61
C GLY A 112 8.01 -14.46 9.53
N LEU A 113 7.92 -13.66 10.60
CA LEU A 113 9.04 -13.48 11.54
C LEU A 113 9.38 -14.76 12.31
N PRO A 114 8.44 -15.47 12.96
CA PRO A 114 8.74 -16.72 13.64
C PRO A 114 9.26 -17.82 12.71
N LEU A 115 8.63 -17.96 11.52
CA LEU A 115 9.03 -18.96 10.54
C LEU A 115 10.41 -18.67 9.96
N GLY A 116 10.72 -17.39 9.71
CA GLY A 116 12.04 -16.95 9.23
C GLY A 116 13.14 -17.18 10.26
N ILE A 117 12.89 -16.86 11.55
CA ILE A 117 13.82 -17.17 12.64
C ILE A 117 14.07 -18.67 12.75
N TYR A 118 13.00 -19.47 12.75
CA TYR A 118 13.13 -20.93 12.80
C TYR A 118 13.98 -21.45 11.63
N ALA A 119 13.71 -20.98 10.40
CA ALA A 119 14.46 -21.38 9.21
C ALA A 119 15.94 -20.97 9.26
N GLY A 120 16.25 -19.78 9.81
CA GLY A 120 17.62 -19.28 9.96
C GLY A 120 18.41 -20.01 11.06
N LEU A 121 17.74 -20.43 12.14
CA LEU A 121 18.36 -21.22 13.21
C LEU A 121 18.60 -22.68 12.81
N ASN A 122 17.82 -23.23 11.86
CA ASN A 122 17.87 -24.63 11.43
C ASN A 122 18.01 -24.72 9.90
N PRO A 123 19.11 -24.20 9.29
CA PRO A 123 19.20 -24.02 7.83
C PRO A 123 19.13 -25.33 7.04
N SER A 124 19.60 -26.46 7.61
CA SER A 124 19.60 -27.79 6.99
C SER A 124 18.37 -28.63 7.34
N GLY A 125 17.48 -28.13 8.20
CA GLY A 125 16.32 -28.83 8.72
C GLY A 125 15.26 -29.08 7.65
N TRP A 126 14.52 -30.20 7.78
CA TRP A 126 13.41 -30.51 6.87
C TRP A 126 12.28 -29.48 6.98
N GLY A 127 11.98 -28.98 8.18
CA GLY A 127 11.02 -27.90 8.39
C GLY A 127 11.38 -26.62 7.60
N THR A 128 12.67 -26.29 7.53
CA THR A 128 13.16 -25.15 6.73
C THR A 128 12.91 -25.38 5.24
N ARG A 129 13.10 -26.60 4.74
CA ARG A 129 12.80 -26.92 3.32
C ARG A 129 11.33 -26.73 3.00
N ILE A 130 10.42 -27.15 3.90
CA ILE A 130 8.98 -26.95 3.74
C ILE A 130 8.65 -25.46 3.77
N ILE A 131 9.11 -24.70 4.78
CA ILE A 131 8.86 -23.27 4.91
C ILE A 131 9.31 -22.52 3.65
N MET A 132 10.52 -22.82 3.16
CA MET A 132 11.07 -22.17 1.97
C MET A 132 10.31 -22.59 0.70
N GLY A 133 9.96 -23.87 0.56
CA GLY A 133 9.14 -24.36 -0.56
C GLY A 133 7.74 -23.72 -0.57
N SER A 134 7.06 -23.66 0.57
CA SER A 134 5.76 -23.00 0.70
C SER A 134 5.83 -21.50 0.41
N SER A 135 6.94 -20.84 0.81
CA SER A 135 7.13 -19.42 0.51
C SER A 135 7.27 -19.16 -0.99
N ILE A 136 7.92 -20.04 -1.73
CA ILE A 136 8.04 -19.96 -3.20
C ILE A 136 6.67 -20.17 -3.85
N LEU A 137 5.92 -21.18 -3.42
CA LEU A 137 4.56 -21.43 -3.92
C LEU A 137 3.65 -20.22 -3.69
N GLY A 138 3.71 -19.60 -2.50
CA GLY A 138 2.90 -18.42 -2.17
C GLY A 138 3.16 -17.21 -3.08
N ILE A 139 4.37 -17.08 -3.66
CA ILE A 139 4.68 -16.02 -4.62
C ILE A 139 4.24 -16.38 -6.04
N SER A 140 4.23 -17.66 -6.37
CA SER A 140 3.94 -18.14 -7.73
C SER A 140 2.45 -18.13 -8.06
N ILE A 141 1.59 -18.13 -7.04
CA ILE A 141 0.13 -18.15 -7.23
C ILE A 141 -0.36 -16.72 -7.47
N PRO A 142 -1.11 -16.46 -8.56
CA PRO A 142 -1.72 -15.15 -8.78
C PRO A 142 -2.67 -14.77 -7.64
N THR A 143 -2.53 -13.57 -7.10
CA THR A 143 -3.33 -13.11 -5.94
C THR A 143 -4.83 -13.12 -6.21
N PHE A 144 -5.26 -12.78 -7.44
CA PHE A 144 -6.67 -12.82 -7.81
C PHE A 144 -7.24 -14.24 -7.79
N TRP A 145 -6.50 -15.24 -8.30
CA TRP A 145 -6.92 -16.61 -8.30
C TRP A 145 -7.03 -17.15 -6.87
N LEU A 146 -6.04 -16.83 -6.03
CA LEU A 146 -6.05 -17.23 -4.63
C LEU A 146 -7.25 -16.62 -3.88
N GLY A 147 -7.54 -15.33 -4.09
CA GLY A 147 -8.70 -14.67 -3.50
C GLY A 147 -10.01 -15.37 -3.87
N LEU A 148 -10.19 -15.72 -5.15
CA LEU A 148 -11.37 -16.46 -5.61
C LEU A 148 -11.43 -17.86 -4.98
N MET A 149 -10.32 -18.59 -4.90
CA MET A 149 -10.28 -19.90 -4.25
C MET A 149 -10.60 -19.82 -2.75
N MET A 150 -10.12 -18.78 -2.06
CA MET A 150 -10.48 -18.54 -0.66
C MET A 150 -11.99 -18.32 -0.49
N ILE A 151 -12.62 -17.54 -1.35
CA ILE A 151 -14.09 -17.35 -1.34
C ILE A 151 -14.80 -18.67 -1.55
N ILE A 152 -14.42 -19.43 -2.59
CA ILE A 152 -15.05 -20.73 -2.89
C ILE A 152 -14.93 -21.67 -1.70
N VAL A 153 -13.74 -21.83 -1.14
CA VAL A 153 -13.50 -22.81 -0.06
C VAL A 153 -14.12 -22.34 1.26
N PHE A 154 -13.79 -21.14 1.73
CA PHE A 154 -14.16 -20.72 3.09
C PHE A 154 -15.56 -20.11 3.20
N SER A 155 -16.09 -19.52 2.11
CA SER A 155 -17.42 -18.93 2.16
C SER A 155 -18.47 -19.85 1.55
N VAL A 156 -18.23 -20.41 0.36
CA VAL A 156 -19.25 -21.17 -0.36
C VAL A 156 -19.32 -22.62 0.13
N LEU A 157 -18.18 -23.33 0.22
CA LEU A 157 -18.17 -24.75 0.58
C LEU A 157 -18.27 -24.99 2.10
N LEU A 158 -17.53 -24.19 2.89
CA LEU A 158 -17.46 -24.37 4.34
C LEU A 158 -18.44 -23.48 5.10
N GLY A 159 -18.88 -22.36 4.53
CA GLY A 159 -19.78 -21.40 5.19
C GLY A 159 -19.18 -20.72 6.42
N TRP A 160 -17.84 -20.66 6.54
CA TRP A 160 -17.17 -20.16 7.74
C TRP A 160 -17.04 -18.65 7.75
N LEU A 161 -16.80 -18.06 6.58
CA LEU A 161 -16.49 -16.64 6.42
C LEU A 161 -17.42 -15.98 5.38
N PRO A 162 -17.71 -14.68 5.51
CA PRO A 162 -18.53 -13.98 4.53
C PRO A 162 -17.83 -13.87 3.18
N VAL A 163 -18.62 -13.78 2.11
CA VAL A 163 -18.10 -13.71 0.71
C VAL A 163 -17.39 -12.40 0.43
N SER A 164 -17.96 -11.28 0.91
CA SER A 164 -17.54 -9.93 0.50
C SER A 164 -17.97 -8.85 1.49
N GLY A 165 -17.45 -7.64 1.31
CA GLY A 165 -17.79 -6.48 2.13
C GLY A 165 -16.83 -6.26 3.30
N ARG A 166 -17.14 -5.25 4.13
CA ARG A 166 -16.32 -4.84 5.28
C ARG A 166 -16.92 -5.25 6.62
N GLY A 167 -18.20 -5.67 6.61
CA GLY A 167 -18.95 -6.00 7.82
C GLY A 167 -19.31 -4.78 8.68
N GLU A 168 -19.70 -5.05 9.89
CA GLU A 168 -20.03 -4.00 10.87
C GLU A 168 -18.78 -3.23 11.30
N ILE A 169 -18.92 -1.91 11.41
CA ILE A 169 -17.85 -1.01 11.86
C ILE A 169 -18.09 -0.70 13.32
N GLY A 170 -17.12 -1.02 14.19
CA GLY A 170 -17.07 -0.61 15.57
C GLY A 170 -16.27 0.68 15.76
N SER A 171 -16.51 1.38 16.87
CA SER A 171 -15.72 2.56 17.25
C SER A 171 -15.00 2.30 18.58
N PHE A 172 -13.69 2.59 18.61
CA PHE A 172 -12.89 2.52 19.83
C PHE A 172 -11.98 3.76 19.88
N LEU A 173 -12.05 4.52 20.97
CA LEU A 173 -11.31 5.78 21.17
C LEU A 173 -11.45 6.78 19.99
N GLY A 174 -12.62 6.84 19.36
CA GLY A 174 -12.89 7.72 18.22
C GLY A 174 -12.36 7.22 16.87
N ILE A 175 -11.76 6.02 16.82
CA ILE A 175 -11.33 5.37 15.58
C ILE A 175 -12.42 4.38 15.17
N GLU A 176 -12.92 4.52 13.95
CA GLU A 176 -13.88 3.60 13.34
C GLU A 176 -13.15 2.52 12.54
N SER A 177 -13.38 1.25 12.89
CA SER A 177 -12.74 0.12 12.20
C SER A 177 -13.58 -1.15 12.31
N SER A 178 -13.54 -1.97 11.27
CA SER A 178 -14.21 -3.27 11.27
C SER A 178 -13.55 -4.26 12.24
N VAL A 179 -12.28 -4.08 12.57
CA VAL A 179 -11.57 -4.95 13.53
C VAL A 179 -12.09 -4.90 14.95
N PHE A 180 -12.92 -3.90 15.30
CA PHE A 180 -13.52 -3.79 16.63
C PHE A 180 -14.83 -4.58 16.78
N THR A 181 -15.29 -5.24 15.73
CA THR A 181 -16.46 -6.12 15.76
C THR A 181 -16.10 -7.53 15.34
N LEU A 182 -16.79 -8.52 15.85
CA LEU A 182 -16.58 -9.92 15.44
C LEU A 182 -16.98 -10.13 13.98
N ASP A 183 -18.02 -9.47 13.54
CA ASP A 183 -18.48 -9.52 12.15
C ASP A 183 -17.44 -8.91 11.21
N GLY A 184 -16.93 -7.72 11.50
CA GLY A 184 -15.87 -7.09 10.71
C GLY A 184 -14.57 -7.90 10.70
N LEU A 185 -14.19 -8.54 11.82
CA LEU A 185 -13.03 -9.47 11.82
C LEU A 185 -13.24 -10.65 10.88
N ARG A 186 -14.45 -11.20 10.79
CA ARG A 186 -14.75 -12.27 9.83
C ARG A 186 -14.63 -11.80 8.38
N HIS A 187 -14.98 -10.55 8.09
CA HIS A 187 -14.87 -9.98 6.75
C HIS A 187 -13.43 -9.65 6.34
N ILE A 188 -12.57 -9.18 7.26
CA ILE A 188 -11.21 -8.76 6.92
C ILE A 188 -10.23 -9.94 6.79
N ILE A 189 -10.49 -11.08 7.40
CA ILE A 189 -9.54 -12.20 7.50
C ILE A 189 -9.10 -12.72 6.11
N MET A 190 -10.03 -12.97 5.20
CA MET A 190 -9.70 -13.47 3.87
C MET A 190 -8.97 -12.44 3.00
N PRO A 191 -9.48 -11.19 2.82
CA PRO A 191 -8.77 -10.20 2.01
C PRO A 191 -7.40 -9.83 2.61
N ALA A 192 -7.27 -9.73 3.93
CA ALA A 192 -5.99 -9.45 4.57
C ALA A 192 -5.01 -10.60 4.41
N THR A 193 -5.45 -11.86 4.53
CA THR A 193 -4.59 -13.04 4.31
C THR A 193 -4.15 -13.14 2.84
N ASN A 194 -5.06 -12.89 1.89
CA ASN A 194 -4.74 -12.85 0.47
C ASN A 194 -3.65 -11.82 0.16
N LEU A 195 -3.79 -10.61 0.70
CA LEU A 195 -2.81 -9.54 0.53
C LEU A 195 -1.49 -9.83 1.26
N ALA A 196 -1.55 -10.51 2.41
CA ALA A 196 -0.39 -10.83 3.23
C ALA A 196 0.50 -11.93 2.64
N LEU A 197 -0.02 -12.87 1.87
CA LEU A 197 0.70 -14.09 1.46
C LEU A 197 2.03 -13.80 0.75
N PHE A 198 2.03 -12.86 -0.18
CA PHE A 198 3.26 -12.41 -0.84
C PHE A 198 4.26 -11.80 0.15
N LYS A 199 3.77 -11.03 1.12
CA LYS A 199 4.59 -10.37 2.14
C LYS A 199 5.12 -11.36 3.18
N ILE A 200 4.34 -12.38 3.54
CA ILE A 200 4.79 -13.48 4.42
C ILE A 200 6.06 -14.12 3.85
N ALA A 201 6.03 -14.48 2.58
CA ALA A 201 7.17 -15.12 1.92
C ALA A 201 8.43 -14.21 1.89
N MET A 202 8.23 -12.91 1.70
CA MET A 202 9.31 -11.92 1.75
C MET A 202 9.87 -11.78 3.17
N VAL A 203 9.00 -11.67 4.19
CA VAL A 203 9.41 -11.57 5.60
C VAL A 203 10.17 -12.81 6.04
N ILE A 204 9.71 -14.02 5.66
CA ILE A 204 10.42 -15.27 5.95
C ILE A 204 11.85 -15.22 5.41
N ARG A 205 12.05 -14.86 4.14
CA ARG A 205 13.37 -14.85 3.50
C ARG A 205 14.29 -13.80 4.12
N LEU A 206 13.80 -12.59 4.34
CA LEU A 206 14.56 -11.51 4.95
C LEU A 206 14.99 -11.87 6.38
N THR A 207 14.03 -12.37 7.17
CA THR A 207 14.27 -12.79 8.56
C THR A 207 15.25 -13.96 8.64
N ARG A 208 15.12 -14.94 7.73
CA ARG A 208 16.04 -16.06 7.65
C ARG A 208 17.47 -15.58 7.38
N ALA A 209 17.66 -14.76 6.34
CA ALA A 209 18.98 -14.25 5.97
C ALA A 209 19.63 -13.46 7.11
N GLY A 210 18.90 -12.52 7.73
CA GLY A 210 19.36 -11.78 8.88
C GLY A 210 19.69 -12.68 10.09
N THR A 211 18.88 -13.72 10.32
CA THR A 211 19.15 -14.69 11.39
C THR A 211 20.44 -15.46 11.13
N GLU A 212 20.66 -15.98 9.92
CA GLU A 212 21.87 -16.70 9.57
C GLU A 212 23.13 -15.81 9.69
N GLU A 213 23.03 -14.54 9.27
CA GLU A 213 24.11 -13.57 9.37
C GLU A 213 24.46 -13.26 10.83
N VAL A 214 23.48 -12.82 11.64
CA VAL A 214 23.71 -12.44 13.03
C VAL A 214 24.21 -13.61 13.88
N MET A 215 23.73 -14.83 13.64
CA MET A 215 24.14 -16.02 14.40
C MET A 215 25.61 -16.44 14.19
N ARG A 216 26.27 -15.90 13.15
CA ARG A 216 27.68 -16.12 12.86
C ARG A 216 28.63 -15.10 13.54
N LEU A 217 28.09 -13.98 14.03
CA LEU A 217 28.85 -12.89 14.62
C LEU A 217 29.51 -13.30 15.96
N ASP A 218 30.68 -12.69 16.26
CA ASP A 218 31.50 -13.08 17.41
C ASP A 218 30.82 -12.81 18.76
N PHE A 219 29.97 -11.77 18.86
CA PHE A 219 29.25 -11.53 20.10
C PHE A 219 28.23 -12.65 20.42
N ILE A 220 27.69 -13.35 19.43
CA ILE A 220 26.83 -14.54 19.63
C ILE A 220 27.70 -15.73 20.12
N LYS A 221 28.91 -15.94 19.52
CA LYS A 221 29.82 -16.97 19.98
C LYS A 221 30.23 -16.73 21.45
N PHE A 222 30.50 -15.49 21.79
CA PHE A 222 30.81 -15.08 23.16
C PHE A 222 29.65 -15.32 24.13
N ALA A 223 28.43 -14.96 23.70
CA ALA A 223 27.22 -15.21 24.49
C ALA A 223 26.99 -16.71 24.77
N ARG A 224 27.25 -17.57 23.78
CA ARG A 224 27.23 -19.04 23.95
C ARG A 224 28.30 -19.53 24.91
N ALA A 225 29.54 -19.02 24.78
CA ALA A 225 30.66 -19.38 25.67
C ALA A 225 30.37 -19.00 27.13
N ARG A 226 29.58 -17.94 27.37
CA ARG A 226 29.11 -17.54 28.70
C ARG A 226 27.92 -18.38 29.22
N GLY A 227 27.49 -19.40 28.51
CA GLY A 227 26.42 -20.31 28.93
C GLY A 227 24.99 -19.71 28.82
N LEU A 228 24.81 -18.65 28.01
CA LEU A 228 23.46 -18.11 27.81
C LEU A 228 22.59 -19.12 27.07
N SER A 229 21.33 -19.27 27.56
CA SER A 229 20.35 -20.17 26.93
C SER A 229 20.00 -19.72 25.52
N PRO A 230 19.67 -20.63 24.58
CA PRO A 230 19.28 -20.30 23.21
C PRO A 230 18.12 -19.27 23.16
N ARG A 231 17.10 -19.42 24.02
CA ARG A 231 15.99 -18.47 24.10
C ARG A 231 16.44 -17.05 24.45
N ARG A 232 17.41 -16.92 25.37
CA ARG A 232 17.95 -15.62 25.78
C ARG A 232 18.78 -14.99 24.65
N ILE A 233 19.55 -15.80 23.92
CA ILE A 233 20.30 -15.35 22.74
C ILE A 233 19.34 -14.83 21.68
N VAL A 234 18.26 -15.57 21.35
CA VAL A 234 17.28 -15.14 20.37
C VAL A 234 16.59 -13.83 20.79
N ARG A 235 16.12 -13.75 22.04
CA ARG A 235 15.31 -12.59 22.47
C ARG A 235 16.14 -11.31 22.63
N PHE A 236 17.35 -11.38 23.16
CA PHE A 236 18.13 -10.20 23.56
C PHE A 236 19.32 -9.90 22.63
N HIS A 237 19.75 -10.85 21.81
CA HIS A 237 20.91 -10.67 20.92
C HIS A 237 20.54 -10.79 19.45
N LEU A 238 19.64 -11.71 19.07
CA LEU A 238 19.25 -11.88 17.68
C LEU A 238 18.16 -10.87 17.28
N LEU A 239 16.99 -10.90 17.95
CA LEU A 239 15.82 -10.08 17.59
C LEU A 239 16.14 -8.60 17.43
N PRO A 240 16.82 -7.91 18.38
CA PRO A 240 17.09 -6.47 18.21
C PRO A 240 17.93 -6.17 16.97
N ASN A 241 18.84 -7.06 16.61
CA ASN A 241 19.74 -6.85 15.47
C ASN A 241 19.03 -7.10 14.11
N ILE A 242 18.12 -8.06 14.03
CA ILE A 242 17.39 -8.35 12.79
C ILE A 242 16.16 -7.45 12.59
N LEU A 243 15.57 -6.91 13.67
CA LEU A 243 14.36 -6.11 13.58
C LEU A 243 14.57 -4.78 12.87
N ILE A 244 15.71 -4.13 13.05
CA ILE A 244 16.00 -2.82 12.42
C ILE A 244 15.88 -2.91 10.88
N PRO A 245 16.64 -3.79 10.17
CA PRO A 245 16.50 -3.92 8.72
C PRO A 245 15.12 -4.43 8.30
N ILE A 246 14.49 -5.31 9.08
CA ILE A 246 13.16 -5.83 8.77
C ILE A 246 12.12 -4.71 8.83
N ILE A 247 12.08 -3.89 9.88
CA ILE A 247 11.13 -2.78 10.04
C ILE A 247 11.32 -1.78 8.90
N THR A 248 12.54 -1.48 8.50
CA THR A 248 12.81 -0.57 7.39
C THR A 248 12.20 -1.07 6.07
N VAL A 249 12.41 -2.35 5.75
CA VAL A 249 11.83 -2.95 4.54
C VAL A 249 10.31 -3.00 4.64
N LEU A 250 9.75 -3.39 5.79
CA LEU A 250 8.31 -3.46 6.01
C LEU A 250 7.63 -2.09 5.89
N ALA A 251 8.29 -1.02 6.29
CA ALA A 251 7.75 0.32 6.16
C ALA A 251 7.64 0.77 4.69
N ILE A 252 8.62 0.41 3.84
CA ILE A 252 8.55 0.63 2.40
C ILE A 252 7.45 -0.26 1.78
N GLU A 253 7.39 -1.51 2.20
CA GLU A 253 6.41 -2.49 1.73
C GLU A 253 4.97 -2.14 2.14
N PHE A 254 4.78 -1.40 3.21
CA PHE A 254 3.47 -0.90 3.61
C PHE A 254 2.88 0.06 2.56
N GLY A 255 3.70 0.94 2.00
CA GLY A 255 3.29 1.80 0.87
C GLY A 255 2.86 0.98 -0.34
N THR A 256 3.61 -0.08 -0.68
CA THR A 256 3.25 -0.98 -1.78
C THR A 256 1.97 -1.77 -1.50
N LEU A 257 1.71 -2.18 -0.25
CA LEU A 257 0.44 -2.83 0.12
C LEU A 257 -0.75 -1.93 -0.15
N ILE A 258 -0.68 -0.65 0.21
CA ILE A 258 -1.74 0.32 -0.05
C ILE A 258 -1.96 0.51 -1.56
N ALA A 259 -0.88 0.69 -2.32
CA ALA A 259 -0.97 0.91 -3.77
C ALA A 259 -1.52 -0.31 -4.53
N PHE A 260 -1.16 -1.52 -4.11
CA PHE A 260 -1.52 -2.77 -4.79
C PHE A 260 -2.67 -3.55 -4.14
N ALA A 261 -3.35 -2.99 -3.13
CA ALA A 261 -4.56 -3.57 -2.53
C ALA A 261 -5.73 -3.67 -3.53
N THR A 262 -5.68 -2.93 -4.64
CA THR A 262 -6.74 -2.72 -5.63
C THR A 262 -7.39 -4.02 -6.08
N VAL A 263 -6.60 -5.03 -6.47
CA VAL A 263 -7.13 -6.32 -6.94
C VAL A 263 -7.85 -7.06 -5.82
N THR A 264 -7.26 -7.08 -4.63
CA THR A 264 -7.86 -7.73 -3.45
C THR A 264 -9.15 -7.03 -3.04
N GLU A 265 -9.15 -5.70 -2.99
CA GLU A 265 -10.34 -4.92 -2.66
C GLU A 265 -11.49 -5.15 -3.65
N SER A 266 -11.18 -5.27 -4.95
CA SER A 266 -12.19 -5.54 -5.98
C SER A 266 -12.77 -6.94 -5.85
N ILE A 267 -11.96 -7.97 -5.60
CA ILE A 267 -12.41 -9.37 -5.47
C ILE A 267 -13.32 -9.54 -4.25
N PHE A 268 -12.93 -8.98 -3.12
CA PHE A 268 -13.69 -9.11 -1.87
C PHE A 268 -14.74 -7.99 -1.68
N ALA A 269 -14.96 -7.15 -2.71
CA ALA A 269 -15.82 -5.95 -2.63
C ALA A 269 -15.55 -5.10 -1.37
N TRP A 270 -14.29 -5.02 -0.97
CA TRP A 270 -13.84 -4.20 0.16
C TRP A 270 -13.93 -2.71 -0.23
N PRO A 271 -14.62 -1.86 0.54
CA PRO A 271 -14.91 -0.48 0.12
C PRO A 271 -13.72 0.47 0.30
N GLY A 272 -12.58 0.13 -0.28
CA GLY A 272 -11.34 0.90 -0.22
C GLY A 272 -11.08 1.75 -1.46
N LEU A 273 -9.88 2.34 -1.51
CA LEU A 273 -9.41 3.19 -2.60
C LEU A 273 -9.22 2.42 -3.91
N GLY A 274 -8.71 1.20 -3.83
CA GLY A 274 -8.44 0.39 -5.00
C GLY A 274 -9.73 -0.02 -5.71
N LYS A 275 -10.77 -0.40 -4.95
CA LYS A 275 -12.09 -0.64 -5.54
C LYS A 275 -12.67 0.63 -6.15
N LEU A 276 -12.56 1.77 -5.46
CA LEU A 276 -13.05 3.05 -5.97
C LEU A 276 -12.41 3.41 -7.33
N VAL A 277 -11.09 3.23 -7.48
CA VAL A 277 -10.42 3.57 -8.75
C VAL A 277 -10.77 2.59 -9.87
N ILE A 278 -10.94 1.29 -9.59
CA ILE A 278 -11.39 0.33 -10.60
C ILE A 278 -12.80 0.67 -11.08
N ASP A 279 -13.72 0.93 -10.16
CA ASP A 279 -15.08 1.35 -10.49
C ASP A 279 -15.05 2.66 -11.31
N ALA A 280 -14.18 3.61 -10.95
CA ALA A 280 -14.00 4.87 -11.68
C ALA A 280 -13.45 4.67 -13.10
N ILE A 281 -12.48 3.75 -13.29
CA ILE A 281 -11.94 3.42 -14.61
C ILE A 281 -13.02 2.80 -15.50
N ILE A 282 -13.79 1.85 -14.97
CA ILE A 282 -14.87 1.18 -15.71
C ILE A 282 -15.96 2.18 -16.12
N ASN A 283 -16.30 3.11 -15.23
CA ASN A 283 -17.31 4.14 -15.47
C ASN A 283 -16.74 5.42 -16.09
N LEU A 284 -15.45 5.44 -16.45
CA LEU A 284 -14.75 6.57 -17.05
C LEU A 284 -14.81 7.85 -16.20
N ASP A 285 -14.90 7.72 -14.88
CA ASP A 285 -14.91 8.81 -13.89
C ASP A 285 -13.51 9.39 -13.69
N ARG A 286 -13.09 10.23 -14.63
CA ARG A 286 -11.74 10.81 -14.68
C ARG A 286 -11.33 11.57 -13.43
N PRO A 287 -12.17 12.45 -12.83
CA PRO A 287 -11.78 13.16 -11.61
C PRO A 287 -11.34 12.24 -10.48
N ILE A 288 -12.02 11.11 -10.28
CA ILE A 288 -11.61 10.11 -9.27
C ILE A 288 -10.27 9.45 -9.64
N VAL A 289 -10.07 9.08 -10.91
CA VAL A 289 -8.80 8.45 -11.33
C VAL A 289 -7.63 9.40 -11.09
N VAL A 290 -7.79 10.67 -11.46
CA VAL A 290 -6.78 11.73 -11.24
C VAL A 290 -6.50 11.94 -9.76
N ALA A 291 -7.56 12.11 -8.97
CA ALA A 291 -7.45 12.30 -7.52
C ALA A 291 -6.76 11.12 -6.84
N TYR A 292 -7.11 9.88 -7.26
CA TYR A 292 -6.47 8.67 -6.76
C TYR A 292 -4.98 8.64 -7.07
N LEU A 293 -4.58 8.88 -8.33
CA LEU A 293 -3.17 8.85 -8.73
C LEU A 293 -2.34 9.88 -7.96
N LEU A 294 -2.81 11.11 -7.86
CA LEU A 294 -2.13 12.16 -7.11
C LEU A 294 -2.07 11.86 -5.61
N PHE A 295 -3.17 11.34 -5.05
CA PHE A 295 -3.24 10.97 -3.64
C PHE A 295 -2.28 9.83 -3.30
N VAL A 296 -2.28 8.75 -4.09
CA VAL A 296 -1.40 7.57 -3.84
C VAL A 296 0.07 7.95 -3.98
N VAL A 297 0.44 8.76 -4.98
CA VAL A 297 1.82 9.24 -5.13
C VAL A 297 2.23 10.12 -3.96
N THR A 298 1.36 11.06 -3.54
CA THR A 298 1.61 11.92 -2.37
C THR A 298 1.78 11.07 -1.11
N LEU A 299 0.89 10.12 -0.87
CA LEU A 299 0.97 9.20 0.26
C LEU A 299 2.29 8.40 0.24
N PHE A 300 2.66 7.87 -0.93
CA PHE A 300 3.91 7.10 -1.08
C PHE A 300 5.15 7.96 -0.79
N LEU A 301 5.17 9.21 -1.25
CA LEU A 301 6.25 10.15 -0.94
C LEU A 301 6.32 10.50 0.54
N ILE A 302 5.18 10.70 1.19
CA ILE A 302 5.11 10.93 2.65
C ILE A 302 5.64 9.72 3.41
N LEU A 303 5.19 8.50 3.05
CA LEU A 303 5.67 7.27 3.68
C LEU A 303 7.17 7.09 3.51
N ASN A 304 7.71 7.29 2.31
CA ASN A 304 9.15 7.21 2.07
C ASN A 304 9.91 8.27 2.89
N LEU A 305 9.42 9.50 2.97
CA LEU A 305 10.04 10.54 3.79
C LEU A 305 10.05 10.14 5.27
N VAL A 306 8.95 9.60 5.79
CA VAL A 306 8.88 9.10 7.18
C VAL A 306 9.89 7.96 7.41
N VAL A 307 9.98 7.01 6.48
CA VAL A 307 10.95 5.90 6.54
C VAL A 307 12.39 6.44 6.53
N ASP A 308 12.70 7.37 5.64
CA ASP A 308 14.02 8.00 5.55
C ASP A 308 14.41 8.73 6.86
N ILE A 309 13.44 9.42 7.48
CA ILE A 309 13.65 10.09 8.77
C ILE A 309 13.88 9.06 9.87
N ILE A 310 13.06 8.01 9.95
CA ILE A 310 13.22 6.93 10.93
C ILE A 310 14.61 6.27 10.76
N TYR A 311 15.01 5.99 9.52
CA TYR A 311 16.31 5.43 9.23
C TYR A 311 17.47 6.35 9.66
N ALA A 312 17.38 7.64 9.35
CA ALA A 312 18.39 8.62 9.77
C ALA A 312 18.47 8.81 11.31
N VAL A 313 17.40 8.48 12.04
CA VAL A 313 17.37 8.50 13.51
C VAL A 313 17.97 7.22 14.08
N LEU A 314 17.64 6.04 13.51
CA LEU A 314 18.04 4.74 14.02
C LEU A 314 19.50 4.40 13.66
N ASP A 315 19.99 4.82 12.48
CA ASP A 315 21.37 4.60 12.05
C ASP A 315 22.13 5.93 11.85
N PRO A 316 22.91 6.38 12.86
CA PRO A 316 23.70 7.60 12.75
C PRO A 316 24.80 7.56 11.69
N ARG A 317 25.17 6.37 11.17
CA ARG A 317 26.22 6.22 10.14
C ARG A 317 25.80 6.76 8.79
N VAL A 318 24.51 6.77 8.50
CA VAL A 318 23.93 7.37 7.27
C VAL A 318 24.17 8.89 7.21
N ARG A 319 24.39 9.53 8.35
CA ARG A 319 24.67 10.98 8.44
C ARG A 319 26.05 11.37 7.89
N LEU A 320 27.00 10.44 7.82
CA LEU A 320 28.39 10.69 7.43
C LEU A 320 28.67 10.39 5.94
N GLY A 321 27.80 9.69 5.23
CA GLY A 321 27.97 9.34 3.81
C GLY A 321 27.68 10.44 2.80
N GLY A 322 27.34 11.66 3.23
CA GLY A 322 27.02 12.81 2.38
C GLY A 322 28.14 13.80 2.11
N SER A 323 29.37 13.53 2.57
CA SER A 323 30.50 14.47 2.43
C SER A 323 31.68 13.96 1.58
N GLU A 324 31.53 12.84 0.89
CA GLU A 324 32.54 12.39 -0.08
C GLU A 324 31.85 12.08 -1.43
N LYS A 325 31.69 13.09 -2.26
CA LYS A 325 31.98 13.14 -3.71
C LYS A 325 31.65 14.53 -4.24
#